data_d7568b42240517a113d3bce98a48fd38
#
_entry.id   d7568b42240517a113d3bce98a48fd38
#
_cell.length_a   1.000
_cell.length_b   1.000
_cell.length_c   1.000
_cell.angle_alpha   90.00
_cell.angle_beta   90.00
_cell.angle_gamma   90.00
#
_symmetry.space_group_name_H-M   'P 1'
#
loop_
_entity.id
_entity.type
_entity.pdbx_description
1 polymer ?
#
loop_
_entity_poly.entity_id
_entity_poly.type
_entity_poly.pdbx_seq_one_letter_code
_entity_poly.pdbx_strand_id
1 'polypeptide(L)'
;MFCQKREVISLHIGQAGVQIGSACWELFCLEHGIDPSGRLNLQSDQLGKRDISSLTTFFSEAADGHYVPRTLLADLEPTVVDVVRTGKYKDLFHPLQMVTGREDAANNYARGHYSIGKDMIDKVMDRIRRLAENCGGLQGFLLFHSFGGGTGSGFLSLLMEHLTIDYGKKSKLEFSIYPAPHISTSVVEPYNSVLMTHATLEHADCSFIMDNEAIYDLYHHKLDVDRPSYPNLNRLIAQVVSSTTASLRFEGALNVDLIEFQTNLVPYPRIHFPLVTYAPIVSVKKACYETLSVMDITRDCFETSNQMVKCDPTKGKYMSICLLYRGNVTPNDVNEAISAVRHRRQINFVEWCPTGFKIGVNHEPPTAVPDGDTASVPRALCMLANTTAIAEAWARLDAKFDLMYSKRAFTHWFIGEGMEEDEFIDAREDMDLLERDYKELAANEFDADSNDGNDF
;
A
#
# COMPACT_ATOMS: atom_id res chain seq x y z
N MET A 1 -32.18 -10.66 -3.08
CA MET A 1 -30.94 -10.04 -3.60
C MET A 1 -29.80 -10.86 -3.04
N PHE A 2 -29.05 -11.59 -3.87
CA PHE A 2 -27.84 -12.28 -3.40
C PHE A 2 -26.84 -11.20 -3.06
N CYS A 3 -26.49 -11.03 -1.79
CA CYS A 3 -25.38 -10.19 -1.38
C CYS A 3 -24.13 -10.73 -2.05
N GLN A 4 -23.56 -9.97 -2.98
CA GLN A 4 -22.36 -10.37 -3.69
C GLN A 4 -21.23 -10.38 -2.66
N LYS A 5 -20.69 -11.55 -2.34
CA LYS A 5 -19.60 -11.68 -1.39
C LYS A 5 -18.37 -10.96 -1.97
N ARG A 6 -17.84 -10.01 -1.22
CA ARG A 6 -16.67 -9.20 -1.59
C ARG A 6 -15.45 -9.71 -0.84
N GLU A 7 -14.98 -10.91 -1.20
CA GLU A 7 -13.89 -11.57 -0.50
C GLU A 7 -12.54 -11.15 -1.08
N VAL A 8 -11.56 -10.89 -0.22
CA VAL A 8 -10.22 -10.43 -0.58
C VAL A 8 -9.19 -11.28 0.15
N ILE A 9 -8.11 -11.65 -0.54
CA ILE A 9 -6.98 -12.39 0.02
C ILE A 9 -5.80 -11.43 0.16
N SER A 10 -5.19 -11.37 1.35
CA SER A 10 -3.98 -10.61 1.59
C SER A 10 -2.74 -11.50 1.58
N LEU A 11 -1.71 -11.07 0.87
CA LEU A 11 -0.43 -11.75 0.75
C LEU A 11 0.66 -10.86 1.33
N HIS A 12 1.32 -11.34 2.36
CA HIS A 12 2.37 -10.61 3.09
C HIS A 12 3.72 -11.28 2.83
N ILE A 13 4.56 -10.63 2.05
CA ILE A 13 5.79 -11.23 1.49
C ILE A 13 7.03 -10.55 2.05
N GLY A 14 7.95 -11.36 2.56
CA GLY A 14 9.20 -10.89 3.15
C GLY A 14 9.02 -10.24 4.53
N GLN A 15 10.12 -9.82 5.14
CA GLN A 15 10.14 -9.26 6.50
C GLN A 15 9.17 -8.08 6.67
N ALA A 16 9.28 -7.08 5.80
CA ALA A 16 8.42 -5.88 5.87
C ALA A 16 6.94 -6.23 5.67
N GLY A 17 6.62 -7.08 4.68
CA GLY A 17 5.26 -7.52 4.41
C GLY A 17 4.62 -8.25 5.58
N VAL A 18 5.34 -9.17 6.22
CA VAL A 18 4.85 -9.93 7.39
C VAL A 18 4.67 -9.03 8.61
N GLN A 19 5.60 -8.09 8.84
CA GLN A 19 5.49 -7.14 9.97
C GLN A 19 4.32 -6.17 9.80
N ILE A 20 4.12 -5.63 8.59
CA ILE A 20 2.94 -4.81 8.27
C ILE A 20 1.68 -5.65 8.42
N GLY A 21 1.70 -6.90 7.94
CA GLY A 21 0.59 -7.84 8.10
C GLY A 21 0.18 -8.03 9.54
N SER A 22 1.13 -8.22 10.44
CA SER A 22 0.85 -8.35 11.87
C SER A 22 0.14 -7.13 12.45
N ALA A 23 0.55 -5.92 12.06
CA ALA A 23 -0.10 -4.68 12.49
C ALA A 23 -1.50 -4.51 11.87
N CYS A 24 -1.67 -4.86 10.58
CA CYS A 24 -2.97 -4.82 9.91
C CYS A 24 -3.97 -5.79 10.54
N TRP A 25 -3.57 -7.03 10.81
CA TRP A 25 -4.46 -8.03 11.40
C TRP A 25 -4.79 -7.74 12.85
N GLU A 26 -3.86 -7.13 13.63
CA GLU A 26 -4.18 -6.60 14.96
C GLU A 26 -5.30 -5.55 14.89
N LEU A 27 -5.19 -4.59 13.96
CA LEU A 27 -6.18 -3.55 13.77
C LEU A 27 -7.51 -4.11 13.26
N PHE A 28 -7.50 -5.03 12.29
CA PHE A 28 -8.71 -5.64 11.76
C PHE A 28 -9.46 -6.46 12.83
N CYS A 29 -8.75 -7.19 13.69
CA CYS A 29 -9.36 -7.89 14.81
C CYS A 29 -10.06 -6.92 15.77
N LEU A 30 -9.43 -5.78 16.09
CA LEU A 30 -10.02 -4.75 16.95
C LEU A 30 -11.25 -4.10 16.28
N GLU A 31 -11.17 -3.76 15.00
CA GLU A 31 -12.30 -3.16 14.27
C GLU A 31 -13.50 -4.09 14.16
N HIS A 32 -13.26 -5.38 14.02
CA HIS A 32 -14.31 -6.39 13.90
C HIS A 32 -14.72 -7.04 15.23
N GLY A 33 -14.06 -6.73 16.33
CA GLY A 33 -14.36 -7.29 17.65
C GLY A 33 -14.01 -8.77 17.76
N ILE A 34 -12.94 -9.21 17.07
CA ILE A 34 -12.41 -10.57 17.13
C ILE A 34 -11.26 -10.61 18.14
N ASP A 35 -11.32 -11.57 19.06
CA ASP A 35 -10.26 -11.80 20.03
C ASP A 35 -8.99 -12.41 19.38
N PRO A 36 -7.81 -12.32 20.01
CA PRO A 36 -6.59 -12.95 19.49
C PRO A 36 -6.70 -14.47 19.25
N SER A 37 -7.69 -15.13 19.85
CA SER A 37 -7.99 -16.54 19.64
C SER A 37 -8.89 -16.79 18.42
N GLY A 38 -9.31 -15.75 17.67
CA GLY A 38 -10.21 -15.89 16.51
C GLY A 38 -11.69 -15.98 16.85
N ARG A 39 -12.10 -15.71 18.10
CA ARG A 39 -13.50 -15.73 18.51
C ARG A 39 -14.10 -14.32 18.57
N LEU A 40 -15.39 -14.21 18.21
CA LEU A 40 -16.12 -12.96 18.38
C LEU A 40 -16.32 -12.68 19.87
N ASN A 41 -15.94 -11.45 20.28
CA ASN A 41 -16.20 -10.96 21.63
C ASN A 41 -17.64 -10.45 21.72
N LEU A 42 -18.53 -11.31 22.24
CA LEU A 42 -19.98 -11.02 22.38
C LEU A 42 -20.30 -9.94 23.44
N GLN A 43 -19.31 -9.47 24.20
CA GLN A 43 -19.51 -8.50 25.27
C GLN A 43 -19.38 -7.03 24.81
N SER A 44 -19.01 -6.75 23.56
CA SER A 44 -19.00 -5.38 23.07
C SER A 44 -20.41 -4.93 22.72
N ASP A 45 -20.92 -3.87 23.35
CA ASP A 45 -22.23 -3.22 23.10
C ASP A 45 -22.46 -2.79 21.64
N GLN A 46 -21.44 -2.92 20.80
CA GLN A 46 -21.46 -2.59 19.38
C GLN A 46 -21.91 -3.75 18.48
N LEU A 47 -21.97 -5.00 18.98
CA LEU A 47 -22.32 -6.18 18.16
C LEU A 47 -23.77 -6.22 17.68
N GLY A 48 -24.67 -5.52 18.32
CA GLY A 48 -26.10 -5.44 17.90
C GLY A 48 -26.33 -4.65 16.60
N LYS A 49 -25.30 -3.98 16.07
CA LYS A 49 -25.37 -3.12 14.88
C LYS A 49 -24.44 -3.54 13.73
N ARG A 50 -23.52 -4.51 13.95
CA ARG A 50 -22.56 -4.92 12.92
C ARG A 50 -23.09 -6.11 12.14
N ASP A 51 -23.18 -5.96 10.83
CA ASP A 51 -23.55 -7.04 9.92
C ASP A 51 -22.45 -8.11 9.87
N ILE A 52 -22.82 -9.36 10.12
CA ILE A 52 -21.92 -10.53 9.99
C ILE A 52 -21.34 -10.60 8.56
N SER A 53 -22.04 -10.04 7.57
CA SER A 53 -21.56 -9.95 6.19
C SER A 53 -20.26 -9.18 6.04
N SER A 54 -19.98 -8.19 6.90
CA SER A 54 -18.76 -7.39 6.89
C SER A 54 -17.50 -8.20 7.23
N LEU A 55 -17.65 -9.24 8.05
CA LEU A 55 -16.56 -10.15 8.45
C LEU A 55 -16.07 -11.01 7.29
N THR A 56 -16.99 -11.43 6.40
CA THR A 56 -16.67 -12.39 5.34
C THR A 56 -15.69 -11.88 4.31
N THR A 57 -15.46 -10.57 4.23
CA THR A 57 -14.48 -9.94 3.31
C THR A 57 -13.06 -10.42 3.62
N PHE A 58 -12.64 -10.35 4.88
CA PHE A 58 -11.29 -10.70 5.31
C PHE A 58 -11.19 -11.98 6.13
N PHE A 59 -12.29 -12.48 6.68
CA PHE A 59 -12.29 -13.66 7.52
C PHE A 59 -13.14 -14.76 6.89
N SER A 60 -12.75 -16.01 7.12
CA SER A 60 -13.55 -17.19 6.89
C SER A 60 -13.98 -17.77 8.23
N GLU A 61 -15.23 -18.17 8.34
CA GLU A 61 -15.76 -18.84 9.52
C GLU A 61 -15.45 -20.33 9.44
N ALA A 62 -14.78 -20.88 10.44
CA ALA A 62 -14.55 -22.30 10.60
C ALA A 62 -15.76 -22.98 11.27
N ALA A 63 -15.86 -24.30 11.16
CA ALA A 63 -17.01 -25.09 11.64
C ALA A 63 -17.26 -24.99 13.17
N ASP A 64 -16.25 -24.60 13.94
CA ASP A 64 -16.30 -24.42 15.39
C ASP A 64 -16.56 -22.96 15.83
N GLY A 65 -16.91 -22.08 14.89
CA GLY A 65 -17.19 -20.67 15.16
C GLY A 65 -15.94 -19.78 15.31
N HIS A 66 -14.77 -20.27 14.91
CA HIS A 66 -13.56 -19.48 14.81
C HIS A 66 -13.51 -18.71 13.49
N TYR A 67 -13.08 -17.46 13.55
CA TYR A 67 -12.81 -16.60 12.38
C TYR A 67 -11.33 -16.66 12.04
N VAL A 68 -11.02 -17.15 10.85
CA VAL A 68 -9.65 -17.29 10.34
C VAL A 68 -9.41 -16.26 9.24
N PRO A 69 -8.32 -15.49 9.29
CA PRO A 69 -7.96 -14.52 8.26
C PRO A 69 -7.80 -15.17 6.87
N ARG A 70 -8.27 -14.47 5.82
CA ARG A 70 -7.98 -14.85 4.43
C ARG A 70 -6.62 -14.27 4.02
N THR A 71 -5.56 -14.84 4.56
CA THR A 71 -4.20 -14.30 4.40
C THR A 71 -3.18 -15.40 4.20
N LEU A 72 -2.07 -15.04 3.57
CA LEU A 72 -0.86 -15.84 3.51
C LEU A 72 0.33 -14.99 3.97
N LEU A 73 1.11 -15.51 4.88
CA LEU A 73 2.37 -14.95 5.34
C LEU A 73 3.51 -15.80 4.77
N ALA A 74 4.36 -15.23 3.93
CA ALA A 74 5.44 -15.97 3.29
C ALA A 74 6.76 -15.20 3.39
N ASP A 75 7.80 -15.89 3.84
CA ASP A 75 9.16 -15.38 3.83
C ASP A 75 10.13 -16.53 3.54
N LEU A 76 11.25 -16.20 2.89
CA LEU A 76 12.34 -17.16 2.64
C LEU A 76 13.08 -17.50 3.94
N GLU A 77 13.05 -16.58 4.92
CA GLU A 77 13.60 -16.77 6.27
C GLU A 77 12.47 -17.08 7.29
N PRO A 78 12.70 -18.03 8.23
CA PRO A 78 11.69 -18.38 9.22
C PRO A 78 11.50 -17.33 10.34
N THR A 79 12.51 -16.51 10.64
CA THR A 79 12.60 -15.69 11.85
C THR A 79 11.38 -14.80 12.09
N VAL A 80 10.93 -14.06 11.07
CA VAL A 80 9.83 -13.10 11.19
C VAL A 80 8.47 -13.79 11.29
N VAL A 81 8.30 -14.86 10.53
CA VAL A 81 7.06 -15.67 10.57
C VAL A 81 6.95 -16.42 11.91
N ASP A 82 8.07 -16.86 12.49
CA ASP A 82 8.09 -17.53 13.79
C ASP A 82 7.72 -16.57 14.94
N VAL A 83 8.01 -15.28 14.81
CA VAL A 83 7.49 -14.26 15.76
C VAL A 83 5.97 -14.24 15.75
N VAL A 84 5.32 -14.38 14.58
CA VAL A 84 3.86 -14.47 14.48
C VAL A 84 3.34 -15.79 15.08
N ARG A 85 4.03 -16.92 14.82
CA ARG A 85 3.67 -18.25 15.36
C ARG A 85 3.74 -18.34 16.88
N THR A 86 4.59 -17.54 17.53
CA THR A 86 4.79 -17.54 18.98
C THR A 86 4.15 -16.33 19.67
N GLY A 87 3.66 -15.37 18.90
CA GLY A 87 3.13 -14.10 19.38
C GLY A 87 1.72 -14.18 19.95
N LYS A 88 1.18 -12.99 20.29
CA LYS A 88 -0.17 -12.81 20.85
C LYS A 88 -1.29 -13.39 19.97
N TYR A 89 -1.13 -13.32 18.65
CA TYR A 89 -2.12 -13.74 17.65
C TYR A 89 -1.81 -15.12 17.03
N LYS A 90 -1.04 -15.98 17.72
CA LYS A 90 -0.63 -17.30 17.22
C LYS A 90 -1.81 -18.22 16.86
N ASP A 91 -2.92 -18.14 17.59
CA ASP A 91 -4.09 -18.97 17.43
C ASP A 91 -5.08 -18.42 16.38
N LEU A 92 -4.84 -17.19 15.88
CA LEU A 92 -5.64 -16.55 14.85
C LEU A 92 -5.37 -17.13 13.45
N PHE A 93 -4.09 -17.38 13.14
CA PHE A 93 -3.66 -17.81 11.82
C PHE A 93 -3.61 -19.32 11.71
N HIS A 94 -4.15 -19.85 10.61
CA HIS A 94 -4.01 -21.27 10.33
C HIS A 94 -2.53 -21.62 10.02
N PRO A 95 -1.95 -22.68 10.57
CA PRO A 95 -0.54 -23.04 10.33
C PRO A 95 -0.14 -23.18 8.86
N LEU A 96 -1.08 -23.58 8.01
CA LEU A 96 -0.86 -23.70 6.56
C LEU A 96 -0.75 -22.35 5.83
N GLN A 97 -1.17 -21.25 6.47
CA GLN A 97 -1.07 -19.89 5.92
C GLN A 97 0.28 -19.25 6.19
N MET A 98 1.12 -19.87 6.98
CA MET A 98 2.45 -19.42 7.33
C MET A 98 3.49 -20.27 6.61
N VAL A 99 4.04 -19.75 5.50
CA VAL A 99 5.00 -20.46 4.66
C VAL A 99 6.38 -19.86 4.85
N THR A 100 7.35 -20.70 5.20
CA THR A 100 8.74 -20.29 5.39
C THR A 100 9.69 -21.11 4.55
N GLY A 101 10.70 -20.44 4.00
CA GLY A 101 11.86 -21.07 3.36
C GLY A 101 12.87 -21.57 4.40
N ARG A 102 13.99 -22.02 3.91
CA ARG A 102 15.13 -22.49 4.73
C ARG A 102 16.29 -21.51 4.74
N GLU A 103 16.44 -20.73 3.68
CA GLU A 103 17.54 -19.81 3.43
C GLU A 103 16.99 -18.45 3.01
N ASP A 104 17.60 -17.38 3.53
CA ASP A 104 17.25 -16.00 3.19
C ASP A 104 17.71 -15.62 1.77
N ALA A 105 17.02 -14.69 1.15
CA ALA A 105 17.42 -14.07 -0.12
C ALA A 105 18.63 -13.13 0.01
N ALA A 106 19.13 -12.86 1.20
CA ALA A 106 20.31 -12.03 1.48
C ALA A 106 20.27 -10.65 0.77
N ASN A 107 19.10 -10.00 0.74
CA ASN A 107 18.86 -8.76 0.03
C ASN A 107 19.20 -8.79 -1.47
N ASN A 108 19.14 -9.96 -2.10
CA ASN A 108 19.40 -10.15 -3.53
C ASN A 108 18.11 -10.53 -4.25
N TYR A 109 17.65 -9.65 -5.16
CA TYR A 109 16.49 -9.89 -6.02
C TYR A 109 16.62 -11.21 -6.80
N ALA A 110 17.77 -11.44 -7.45
CA ALA A 110 17.99 -12.62 -8.27
C ALA A 110 17.90 -13.92 -7.45
N ARG A 111 18.39 -13.90 -6.21
CA ARG A 111 18.28 -15.03 -5.29
C ARG A 111 16.82 -15.30 -4.90
N GLY A 112 16.04 -14.25 -4.66
CA GLY A 112 14.60 -14.35 -4.39
C GLY A 112 13.78 -14.81 -5.58
N HIS A 113 14.18 -14.48 -6.80
CA HIS A 113 13.45 -14.80 -8.03
C HIS A 113 13.88 -16.11 -8.68
N TYR A 114 15.18 -16.30 -8.91
CA TYR A 114 15.71 -17.40 -9.74
C TYR A 114 16.14 -18.64 -8.96
N SER A 115 16.69 -18.48 -7.76
CA SER A 115 17.25 -19.58 -6.99
C SER A 115 16.27 -20.07 -5.94
N ILE A 116 16.31 -19.50 -4.74
CA ILE A 116 15.56 -19.98 -3.58
C ILE A 116 14.05 -19.79 -3.75
N GLY A 117 13.63 -18.72 -4.43
CA GLY A 117 12.21 -18.47 -4.67
C GLY A 117 11.52 -19.58 -5.46
N LYS A 118 12.20 -20.16 -6.45
CA LYS A 118 11.66 -21.29 -7.24
C LYS A 118 11.36 -22.53 -6.40
N ASP A 119 12.11 -22.77 -5.33
CA ASP A 119 11.85 -23.91 -4.45
C ASP A 119 10.58 -23.74 -3.59
N MET A 120 10.15 -22.50 -3.39
CA MET A 120 9.02 -22.20 -2.52
C MET A 120 7.72 -21.85 -3.29
N ILE A 121 7.83 -21.40 -4.53
CA ILE A 121 6.70 -20.85 -5.30
C ILE A 121 5.53 -21.82 -5.41
N ASP A 122 5.77 -23.09 -5.75
CA ASP A 122 4.72 -24.10 -5.93
C ASP A 122 3.92 -24.31 -4.64
N LYS A 123 4.61 -24.31 -3.50
CA LYS A 123 3.98 -24.43 -2.19
C LYS A 123 3.12 -23.23 -1.86
N VAL A 124 3.59 -22.03 -2.18
CA VAL A 124 2.85 -20.78 -1.97
C VAL A 124 1.62 -20.73 -2.88
N MET A 125 1.76 -21.05 -4.15
CA MET A 125 0.65 -21.11 -5.11
C MET A 125 -0.42 -22.14 -4.72
N ASP A 126 -0.04 -23.33 -4.23
CA ASP A 126 -1.01 -24.31 -3.71
C ASP A 126 -1.81 -23.75 -2.51
N ARG A 127 -1.17 -22.98 -1.63
CA ARG A 127 -1.87 -22.34 -0.50
C ARG A 127 -2.81 -21.23 -0.95
N ILE A 128 -2.39 -20.40 -1.90
CA ILE A 128 -3.23 -19.35 -2.49
C ILE A 128 -4.44 -19.98 -3.19
N ARG A 129 -4.23 -21.06 -3.96
CA ARG A 129 -5.31 -21.78 -4.62
C ARG A 129 -6.35 -22.29 -3.62
N ARG A 130 -5.93 -22.90 -2.51
CA ARG A 130 -6.85 -23.36 -1.45
C ARG A 130 -7.62 -22.22 -0.80
N LEU A 131 -6.97 -21.07 -0.56
CA LEU A 131 -7.66 -19.87 -0.05
C LEU A 131 -8.69 -19.36 -1.05
N ALA A 132 -8.34 -19.32 -2.35
CA ALA A 132 -9.24 -18.88 -3.41
C ALA A 132 -10.44 -19.83 -3.61
N GLU A 133 -10.24 -21.15 -3.53
CA GLU A 133 -11.30 -22.14 -3.61
C GLU A 133 -12.31 -22.03 -2.44
N ASN A 134 -11.87 -21.56 -1.27
CA ASN A 134 -12.73 -21.30 -0.12
C ASN A 134 -13.49 -19.96 -0.21
N CYS A 135 -13.25 -19.16 -1.26
CA CYS A 135 -13.96 -17.92 -1.50
C CYS A 135 -15.18 -18.17 -2.39
N GLY A 136 -16.34 -17.63 -1.99
CA GLY A 136 -17.55 -17.65 -2.82
C GLY A 136 -17.57 -16.58 -3.91
N GLY A 137 -16.77 -15.51 -3.76
CA GLY A 137 -16.67 -14.40 -4.69
C GLY A 137 -15.39 -13.58 -4.49
N LEU A 138 -14.24 -14.15 -4.87
CA LEU A 138 -12.94 -13.48 -4.78
C LEU A 138 -12.93 -12.23 -5.70
N GLN A 139 -12.66 -11.06 -5.13
CA GLN A 139 -12.50 -9.81 -5.88
C GLN A 139 -11.07 -9.59 -6.34
N GLY A 140 -10.09 -9.85 -5.48
CA GLY A 140 -8.70 -9.60 -5.77
C GLY A 140 -7.76 -9.92 -4.62
N PHE A 141 -6.53 -9.47 -4.79
CA PHE A 141 -5.42 -9.67 -3.86
C PHE A 141 -4.89 -8.33 -3.36
N LEU A 142 -4.52 -8.30 -2.08
CA LEU A 142 -3.73 -7.22 -1.49
C LEU A 142 -2.32 -7.75 -1.23
N LEU A 143 -1.31 -7.12 -1.81
CA LEU A 143 0.08 -7.53 -1.75
C LEU A 143 0.86 -6.57 -0.85
N PHE A 144 1.56 -7.09 0.14
CA PHE A 144 2.34 -6.29 1.09
C PHE A 144 3.81 -6.71 1.03
N HIS A 145 4.70 -5.77 0.73
CA HIS A 145 6.12 -6.05 0.55
C HIS A 145 6.98 -4.79 0.63
N SER A 146 8.29 -4.94 0.52
CA SER A 146 9.24 -3.85 0.30
C SER A 146 9.96 -4.00 -1.03
N PHE A 147 10.33 -2.89 -1.65
CA PHE A 147 11.11 -2.87 -2.89
C PHE A 147 12.59 -3.21 -2.67
N GLY A 148 13.16 -2.83 -1.52
CA GLY A 148 14.58 -2.94 -1.25
C GLY A 148 15.07 -4.33 -0.80
N GLY A 149 14.19 -5.18 -0.26
CA GLY A 149 14.53 -6.51 0.23
C GLY A 149 14.57 -7.57 -0.88
N GLY A 150 15.40 -8.63 -0.73
CA GLY A 150 15.49 -9.69 -1.73
C GLY A 150 14.23 -10.55 -1.86
N THR A 151 13.58 -10.91 -0.74
CA THR A 151 12.31 -11.65 -0.74
C THR A 151 11.16 -10.77 -1.20
N GLY A 152 11.04 -9.57 -0.63
CA GLY A 152 9.94 -8.65 -0.94
C GLY A 152 9.94 -8.16 -2.39
N SER A 153 11.09 -8.12 -3.04
CA SER A 153 11.22 -7.80 -4.47
C SER A 153 11.27 -9.06 -5.35
N GLY A 154 12.30 -9.89 -5.20
CA GLY A 154 12.56 -11.01 -6.11
C GLY A 154 11.54 -12.14 -6.01
N PHE A 155 11.17 -12.57 -4.79
CA PHE A 155 10.17 -13.61 -4.66
C PHE A 155 8.76 -13.12 -5.00
N LEU A 156 8.44 -11.86 -4.67
CA LEU A 156 7.14 -11.32 -5.03
C LEU A 156 6.99 -11.13 -6.55
N SER A 157 8.03 -10.70 -7.28
CA SER A 157 7.96 -10.59 -8.74
C SER A 157 7.63 -11.94 -9.38
N LEU A 158 8.31 -13.01 -8.97
CA LEU A 158 8.01 -14.37 -9.40
C LEU A 158 6.57 -14.78 -9.05
N LEU A 159 6.10 -14.46 -7.84
CA LEU A 159 4.74 -14.73 -7.42
C LEU A 159 3.70 -13.98 -8.26
N MET A 160 3.96 -12.72 -8.62
CA MET A 160 3.06 -11.91 -9.44
C MET A 160 2.93 -12.42 -10.87
N GLU A 161 3.99 -12.94 -11.46
CA GLU A 161 3.96 -13.63 -12.76
C GLU A 161 2.98 -14.81 -12.71
N HIS A 162 3.13 -15.69 -11.71
CA HIS A 162 2.22 -16.83 -11.52
C HIS A 162 0.77 -16.40 -11.25
N LEU A 163 0.58 -15.36 -10.42
CA LEU A 163 -0.76 -14.82 -10.15
C LEU A 163 -1.40 -14.20 -11.40
N THR A 164 -0.62 -13.62 -12.28
CA THR A 164 -1.12 -13.04 -13.54
C THR A 164 -1.58 -14.13 -14.49
N ILE A 165 -0.89 -15.28 -14.53
CA ILE A 165 -1.30 -16.44 -15.33
C ILE A 165 -2.59 -17.06 -14.76
N ASP A 166 -2.63 -17.35 -13.46
CA ASP A 166 -3.75 -18.10 -12.86
C ASP A 166 -4.97 -17.21 -12.55
N TYR A 167 -4.75 -15.95 -12.18
CA TYR A 167 -5.76 -15.00 -11.69
C TYR A 167 -5.76 -13.67 -12.43
N GLY A 168 -5.44 -13.63 -13.72
CA GLY A 168 -5.27 -12.40 -14.53
C GLY A 168 -6.48 -11.45 -14.57
N LYS A 169 -7.70 -11.94 -14.23
CA LYS A 169 -8.92 -11.11 -14.15
C LYS A 169 -9.20 -10.54 -12.75
N LYS A 170 -8.37 -10.86 -11.77
CA LYS A 170 -8.54 -10.41 -10.38
C LYS A 170 -7.63 -9.24 -10.09
N SER A 171 -8.18 -8.22 -9.43
CA SER A 171 -7.41 -7.03 -9.07
C SER A 171 -6.25 -7.37 -8.14
N LYS A 172 -5.08 -6.83 -8.44
CA LYS A 172 -3.85 -6.94 -7.64
C LYS A 172 -3.46 -5.54 -7.18
N LEU A 173 -3.73 -5.24 -5.91
CA LEU A 173 -3.37 -3.97 -5.27
C LEU A 173 -2.15 -4.17 -4.39
N GLU A 174 -1.13 -3.38 -4.58
CA GLU A 174 0.10 -3.40 -3.79
C GLU A 174 0.12 -2.30 -2.72
N PHE A 175 0.62 -2.66 -1.55
CA PHE A 175 1.04 -1.73 -0.50
C PHE A 175 2.54 -1.94 -0.28
N SER A 176 3.34 -1.05 -0.79
CA SER A 176 4.79 -1.24 -0.91
C SER A 176 5.57 -0.19 -0.15
N ILE A 177 6.65 -0.65 0.49
CA ILE A 177 7.63 0.23 1.13
C ILE A 177 8.72 0.53 0.11
N TYR A 178 8.72 1.78 -0.34
CA TYR A 178 9.68 2.32 -1.30
C TYR A 178 10.99 2.73 -0.61
N PRO A 179 12.15 2.60 -1.28
CA PRO A 179 13.43 2.99 -0.70
C PRO A 179 13.47 4.48 -0.35
N ALA A 180 13.92 4.76 0.86
CA ALA A 180 14.05 6.11 1.36
C ALA A 180 15.20 6.89 0.65
N PRO A 181 15.08 8.22 0.51
CA PRO A 181 16.10 9.03 -0.14
C PRO A 181 17.48 8.98 0.54
N HIS A 182 17.51 9.05 1.86
CA HIS A 182 18.74 9.21 2.64
C HIS A 182 19.05 8.01 3.53
N ILE A 183 18.05 7.23 3.93
CA ILE A 183 18.19 6.11 4.84
C ILE A 183 18.02 4.82 4.05
N SER A 184 19.10 4.07 3.84
CA SER A 184 19.07 2.76 3.17
C SER A 184 19.36 1.65 4.15
N THR A 185 18.61 0.55 4.06
CA THR A 185 18.84 -0.67 4.87
C THR A 185 19.82 -1.63 4.19
N SER A 186 20.02 -1.51 2.88
CA SER A 186 20.92 -2.33 2.09
C SER A 186 21.59 -1.51 1.00
N VAL A 187 22.87 -1.80 0.73
CA VAL A 187 23.64 -1.13 -0.31
C VAL A 187 23.07 -1.41 -1.71
N VAL A 188 22.51 -2.59 -1.93
CA VAL A 188 21.96 -3.03 -3.23
C VAL A 188 20.48 -2.72 -3.40
N GLU A 189 19.90 -1.97 -2.48
CA GLU A 189 18.51 -1.53 -2.52
C GLU A 189 18.10 -0.86 -3.86
N PRO A 190 18.93 -0.01 -4.51
CA PRO A 190 18.61 0.56 -5.81
C PRO A 190 18.41 -0.49 -6.91
N TYR A 191 19.23 -1.55 -6.94
CA TYR A 191 19.08 -2.63 -7.90
C TYR A 191 17.77 -3.38 -7.70
N ASN A 192 17.53 -3.86 -6.47
CA ASN A 192 16.30 -4.58 -6.14
C ASN A 192 15.05 -3.75 -6.46
N SER A 193 15.11 -2.44 -6.19
CA SER A 193 13.95 -1.56 -6.39
C SER A 193 13.67 -1.28 -7.87
N VAL A 194 14.69 -1.09 -8.71
CA VAL A 194 14.50 -0.92 -10.15
C VAL A 194 13.94 -2.19 -10.78
N LEU A 195 14.52 -3.36 -10.44
CA LEU A 195 14.04 -4.65 -10.94
C LEU A 195 12.60 -4.95 -10.48
N MET A 196 12.26 -4.62 -9.21
CA MET A 196 10.90 -4.78 -8.72
C MET A 196 9.91 -3.82 -9.40
N THR A 197 10.31 -2.57 -9.66
CA THR A 197 9.43 -1.61 -10.35
C THR A 197 9.11 -2.10 -11.76
N HIS A 198 10.07 -2.67 -12.46
CA HIS A 198 9.86 -3.29 -13.77
C HIS A 198 8.78 -4.39 -13.69
N ALA A 199 8.87 -5.31 -12.74
CA ALA A 199 7.86 -6.35 -12.53
C ALA A 199 6.48 -5.77 -12.11
N THR A 200 6.46 -4.74 -11.26
CA THR A 200 5.22 -4.07 -10.84
C THR A 200 4.51 -3.39 -12.00
N LEU A 201 5.26 -2.75 -12.91
CA LEU A 201 4.70 -2.11 -14.10
C LEU A 201 3.90 -3.06 -14.98
N GLU A 202 4.32 -4.32 -15.06
CA GLU A 202 3.65 -5.33 -15.88
C GLU A 202 2.49 -6.03 -15.17
N HIS A 203 2.62 -6.29 -13.86
CA HIS A 203 1.77 -7.25 -13.17
C HIS A 203 0.80 -6.65 -12.16
N ALA A 204 1.04 -5.43 -11.66
CA ALA A 204 0.15 -4.78 -10.69
C ALA A 204 -0.90 -3.89 -11.36
N ASP A 205 -2.08 -3.81 -10.77
CA ASP A 205 -3.14 -2.91 -11.23
C ASP A 205 -3.05 -1.53 -10.58
N CYS A 206 -2.61 -1.48 -9.32
CA CYS A 206 -2.40 -0.23 -8.58
C CYS A 206 -1.42 -0.48 -7.43
N SER A 207 -0.40 0.35 -7.29
CA SER A 207 0.64 0.23 -6.27
C SER A 207 0.69 1.47 -5.38
N PHE A 208 0.26 1.33 -4.13
CA PHE A 208 0.30 2.37 -3.11
C PHE A 208 1.68 2.41 -2.47
N ILE A 209 2.44 3.46 -2.77
CA ILE A 209 3.82 3.62 -2.34
C ILE A 209 3.88 4.39 -1.03
N MET A 210 4.70 3.92 -0.11
CA MET A 210 5.01 4.56 1.17
C MET A 210 6.50 4.51 1.44
N ASP A 211 7.04 5.55 2.08
CA ASP A 211 8.46 5.69 2.40
C ASP A 211 8.63 5.79 3.92
N ASN A 212 9.50 4.95 4.46
CA ASN A 212 9.78 4.93 5.89
C ASN A 212 10.32 6.27 6.41
N GLU A 213 11.16 6.98 5.64
CA GLU A 213 11.73 8.27 6.06
C GLU A 213 10.64 9.33 6.19
N ALA A 214 9.69 9.37 5.25
CA ALA A 214 8.55 10.27 5.33
C ALA A 214 7.68 9.98 6.56
N ILE A 215 7.45 8.69 6.86
CA ILE A 215 6.68 8.28 8.05
C ILE A 215 7.45 8.60 9.34
N TYR A 216 8.79 8.47 9.38
CA TYR A 216 9.60 8.91 10.52
C TYR A 216 9.40 10.40 10.81
N ASP A 217 9.41 11.23 9.77
CA ASP A 217 9.19 12.66 9.92
C ASP A 217 7.78 12.99 10.44
N LEU A 218 6.76 12.25 9.99
CA LEU A 218 5.40 12.38 10.51
C LEU A 218 5.33 12.08 12.01
N TYR A 219 6.01 11.02 12.46
CA TYR A 219 6.08 10.68 13.88
C TYR A 219 6.80 11.75 14.69
N HIS A 220 7.91 12.26 14.19
CA HIS A 220 8.69 13.29 14.85
C HIS A 220 7.91 14.62 14.96
N HIS A 221 7.31 15.09 13.86
CA HIS A 221 6.66 16.40 13.82
C HIS A 221 5.24 16.43 14.38
N LYS A 222 4.45 15.37 14.18
CA LYS A 222 3.04 15.34 14.60
C LYS A 222 2.83 14.66 15.96
N LEU A 223 3.55 13.58 16.22
CA LEU A 223 3.36 12.77 17.44
C LEU A 223 4.38 13.06 18.54
N ASP A 224 5.41 13.89 18.27
CA ASP A 224 6.50 14.22 19.19
C ASP A 224 7.26 12.96 19.71
N VAL A 225 7.46 11.97 18.84
CA VAL A 225 8.21 10.75 19.13
C VAL A 225 9.60 10.86 18.50
N ASP A 226 10.65 11.01 19.33
CA ASP A 226 12.02 11.23 18.84
C ASP A 226 12.62 10.02 18.10
N ARG A 227 12.26 8.80 18.50
CA ARG A 227 12.80 7.56 17.96
C ARG A 227 11.69 6.54 17.74
N PRO A 228 10.88 6.67 16.70
CA PRO A 228 9.86 5.68 16.38
C PRO A 228 10.51 4.38 15.93
N SER A 229 9.93 3.25 16.33
CA SER A 229 10.33 1.90 15.94
C SER A 229 9.51 1.43 14.74
N TYR A 230 9.94 0.37 14.05
CA TYR A 230 9.17 -0.22 12.94
C TYR A 230 7.72 -0.59 13.32
N PRO A 231 7.41 -1.16 14.49
CA PRO A 231 6.03 -1.36 14.90
C PRO A 231 5.18 -0.08 14.92
N ASN A 232 5.77 1.07 15.30
CA ASN A 232 5.06 2.34 15.27
C ASN A 232 4.68 2.72 13.82
N LEU A 233 5.66 2.68 12.89
CA LEU A 233 5.41 2.97 11.48
C LEU A 233 4.35 2.04 10.89
N ASN A 234 4.46 0.75 11.16
CA ASN A 234 3.53 -0.26 10.65
C ASN A 234 2.09 -0.04 11.15
N ARG A 235 1.89 0.52 12.35
CA ARG A 235 0.56 0.91 12.84
C ARG A 235 -0.06 2.02 12.01
N LEU A 236 0.72 3.02 11.59
CA LEU A 236 0.20 4.07 10.71
C LEU A 236 -0.15 3.53 9.32
N ILE A 237 0.71 2.66 8.76
CA ILE A 237 0.43 1.96 7.52
C ILE A 237 -0.85 1.13 7.63
N ALA A 238 -1.04 0.42 8.75
CA ALA A 238 -2.26 -0.35 9.01
C ALA A 238 -3.52 0.53 9.04
N GLN A 239 -3.44 1.77 9.56
CA GLN A 239 -4.55 2.73 9.52
C GLN A 239 -4.91 3.14 8.07
N VAL A 240 -3.91 3.33 7.23
CA VAL A 240 -4.12 3.60 5.80
C VAL A 240 -4.81 2.42 5.12
N VAL A 241 -4.28 1.21 5.30
CA VAL A 241 -4.85 -0.01 4.71
C VAL A 241 -6.27 -0.24 5.20
N SER A 242 -6.51 -0.05 6.49
CA SER A 242 -7.86 -0.13 7.06
C SER A 242 -8.81 0.89 6.44
N SER A 243 -8.38 2.12 6.23
CA SER A 243 -9.19 3.18 5.62
C SER A 243 -9.46 2.92 4.14
N THR A 244 -8.48 2.42 3.40
CA THR A 244 -8.64 2.04 1.99
C THR A 244 -9.64 0.89 1.82
N THR A 245 -9.65 -0.05 2.74
CA THR A 245 -10.53 -1.23 2.69
C THR A 245 -11.84 -1.08 3.47
N ALA A 246 -12.05 0.05 4.14
CA ALA A 246 -13.23 0.27 4.99
C ALA A 246 -14.55 0.13 4.22
N SER A 247 -14.61 0.62 2.98
CA SER A 247 -15.81 0.51 2.13
C SER A 247 -16.17 -0.92 1.71
N LEU A 248 -15.20 -1.85 1.76
CA LEU A 248 -15.45 -3.27 1.50
C LEU A 248 -16.01 -4.00 2.71
N ARG A 249 -15.67 -3.52 3.91
CA ARG A 249 -15.96 -4.15 5.18
C ARG A 249 -17.17 -3.58 5.89
N PHE A 250 -17.42 -2.30 5.75
CA PHE A 250 -18.49 -1.58 6.44
C PHE A 250 -19.39 -0.87 5.46
N GLU A 251 -20.67 -0.77 5.79
CA GLU A 251 -21.61 0.01 5.00
C GLU A 251 -21.31 1.52 5.14
N GLY A 252 -21.30 2.22 4.03
CA GLY A 252 -21.07 3.65 3.97
C GLY A 252 -22.07 4.37 3.07
N ALA A 253 -22.11 5.70 3.19
CA ALA A 253 -22.95 6.54 2.32
C ALA A 253 -22.47 6.51 0.85
N LEU A 254 -21.16 6.42 0.65
CA LEU A 254 -20.52 6.30 -0.67
C LEU A 254 -19.43 5.20 -0.59
N ASN A 255 -19.70 4.07 -1.18
CA ASN A 255 -18.78 2.93 -1.19
C ASN A 255 -17.81 3.02 -2.36
N VAL A 256 -16.60 2.46 -2.15
CA VAL A 256 -15.56 2.32 -3.17
C VAL A 256 -15.07 0.88 -3.17
N ASP A 257 -15.15 0.20 -4.31
CA ASP A 257 -14.67 -1.18 -4.49
C ASP A 257 -13.21 -1.21 -5.00
N LEU A 258 -12.55 -2.38 -4.91
CA LEU A 258 -11.15 -2.54 -5.39
C LEU A 258 -11.01 -2.17 -6.87
N ILE A 259 -11.96 -2.57 -7.71
CA ILE A 259 -11.97 -2.26 -9.14
C ILE A 259 -12.14 -0.75 -9.36
N GLU A 260 -12.86 -0.06 -8.48
CA GLU A 260 -13.05 1.38 -8.58
C GLU A 260 -11.76 2.16 -8.32
N PHE A 261 -10.84 1.64 -7.52
CA PHE A 261 -9.51 2.26 -7.37
C PHE A 261 -8.78 2.25 -8.70
N GLN A 262 -8.71 1.12 -9.36
CA GLN A 262 -8.10 1.00 -10.68
C GLN A 262 -8.78 1.95 -11.69
N THR A 263 -10.09 1.90 -11.80
CA THR A 263 -10.84 2.68 -12.79
C THR A 263 -10.75 4.20 -12.57
N ASN A 264 -10.67 4.66 -11.32
CA ASN A 264 -10.71 6.09 -11.00
C ASN A 264 -9.34 6.71 -10.71
N LEU A 265 -8.35 5.91 -10.27
CA LEU A 265 -7.01 6.40 -9.93
C LEU A 265 -5.98 6.19 -11.03
N VAL A 266 -6.18 5.22 -11.92
CA VAL A 266 -5.20 4.85 -12.95
C VAL A 266 -5.66 5.36 -14.31
N PRO A 267 -5.13 6.50 -14.79
CA PRO A 267 -5.51 7.06 -16.09
C PRO A 267 -4.91 6.27 -17.26
N TYR A 268 -3.71 5.73 -17.10
CA TYR A 268 -2.96 4.94 -18.07
C TYR A 268 -2.36 3.70 -17.38
N PRO A 269 -2.22 2.57 -18.08
CA PRO A 269 -1.77 1.31 -17.45
C PRO A 269 -0.46 1.42 -16.69
N ARG A 270 0.52 2.19 -17.16
CA ARG A 270 1.82 2.38 -16.51
C ARG A 270 1.78 3.40 -15.37
N ILE A 271 0.80 4.30 -15.35
CA ILE A 271 0.66 5.40 -14.37
C ILE A 271 -0.25 4.95 -13.22
N HIS A 272 0.17 3.92 -12.48
CA HIS A 272 -0.63 3.29 -11.45
C HIS A 272 -0.01 3.34 -10.04
N PHE A 273 0.77 4.40 -9.77
CA PHE A 273 1.47 4.62 -8.50
C PHE A 273 0.90 5.82 -7.73
N PRO A 274 -0.26 5.71 -7.09
CA PRO A 274 -0.80 6.81 -6.30
C PRO A 274 -0.03 6.99 -4.98
N LEU A 275 0.15 8.25 -4.60
CA LEU A 275 0.66 8.64 -3.29
C LEU A 275 -0.43 8.52 -2.23
N VAL A 276 -0.01 8.24 -1.01
CA VAL A 276 -0.89 8.05 0.13
C VAL A 276 -0.68 9.17 1.14
N THR A 277 -1.79 9.67 1.69
CA THR A 277 -1.79 10.63 2.81
C THR A 277 -2.89 10.27 3.78
N TYR A 278 -2.64 10.45 5.07
CA TYR A 278 -3.61 10.18 6.12
C TYR A 278 -3.70 11.37 7.09
N ALA A 279 -4.89 11.76 7.45
CA ALA A 279 -5.16 12.81 8.44
C ALA A 279 -6.45 12.48 9.24
N PRO A 280 -6.53 12.88 10.52
CA PRO A 280 -5.51 13.54 11.31
C PRO A 280 -4.54 12.55 11.94
N ILE A 281 -3.29 12.97 12.10
CA ILE A 281 -2.28 12.26 12.90
C ILE A 281 -2.07 13.08 14.17
N VAL A 282 -2.71 12.64 15.26
CA VAL A 282 -2.70 13.37 16.54
C VAL A 282 -2.25 12.43 17.66
N SER A 283 -1.34 12.92 18.52
CA SER A 283 -0.91 12.17 19.70
C SER A 283 -2.01 12.14 20.77
N VAL A 284 -2.02 11.08 21.58
CA VAL A 284 -2.98 10.93 22.70
C VAL A 284 -2.98 12.15 23.63
N LYS A 285 -1.83 12.80 23.80
CA LYS A 285 -1.68 13.99 24.64
C LYS A 285 -2.35 15.24 24.05
N LYS A 286 -2.31 15.40 22.72
CA LYS A 286 -2.85 16.57 22.01
C LYS A 286 -4.34 16.43 21.68
N ALA A 287 -4.84 15.20 21.58
CA ALA A 287 -6.21 14.91 21.14
C ALA A 287 -7.31 15.59 21.98
N CYS A 288 -7.06 15.83 23.27
CA CYS A 288 -8.02 16.51 24.13
C CYS A 288 -8.16 18.01 23.85
N TYR A 289 -7.19 18.60 23.15
CA TYR A 289 -7.15 20.04 22.89
C TYR A 289 -7.46 20.41 21.45
N GLU A 290 -7.41 19.44 20.53
CA GLU A 290 -7.61 19.66 19.10
C GLU A 290 -8.95 19.11 18.65
N THR A 291 -9.81 20.01 18.13
CA THR A 291 -11.07 19.63 17.46
C THR A 291 -10.92 19.94 15.96
N LEU A 292 -10.63 18.92 15.18
CA LEU A 292 -10.42 19.10 13.75
C LEU A 292 -11.76 18.98 12.98
N SER A 293 -12.06 20.01 12.17
CA SER A 293 -13.20 19.98 11.26
C SER A 293 -12.89 19.14 10.01
N VAL A 294 -13.91 18.79 9.23
CA VAL A 294 -13.73 18.09 7.94
C VAL A 294 -12.87 18.94 6.98
N MET A 295 -13.04 20.26 7.02
CA MET A 295 -12.26 21.22 6.24
C MET A 295 -10.77 21.16 6.61
N ASP A 296 -10.44 21.14 7.91
CA ASP A 296 -9.05 21.11 8.38
C ASP A 296 -8.36 19.81 7.98
N ILE A 297 -9.03 18.68 8.21
CA ILE A 297 -8.50 17.34 7.83
C ILE A 297 -8.25 17.27 6.34
N THR A 298 -9.19 17.78 5.52
CA THR A 298 -9.03 17.78 4.06
C THR A 298 -7.86 18.65 3.64
N ARG A 299 -7.71 19.82 4.24
CA ARG A 299 -6.58 20.72 3.98
C ARG A 299 -5.24 20.06 4.31
N ASP A 300 -5.18 19.42 5.47
CA ASP A 300 -3.94 18.78 5.96
C ASP A 300 -3.46 17.66 5.04
N CYS A 301 -4.36 16.94 4.36
CA CYS A 301 -3.96 15.92 3.39
C CYS A 301 -3.21 16.47 2.17
N PHE A 302 -3.41 17.73 1.80
CA PHE A 302 -2.70 18.37 0.69
C PHE A 302 -1.40 19.06 1.10
N GLU A 303 -1.06 19.07 2.39
CA GLU A 303 0.21 19.60 2.85
C GLU A 303 1.36 18.62 2.53
N THR A 304 2.49 19.19 2.07
CA THR A 304 3.70 18.41 1.75
C THR A 304 4.21 17.62 2.97
N SER A 305 4.05 18.19 4.17
CA SER A 305 4.48 17.56 5.42
C SER A 305 3.71 16.29 5.79
N ASN A 306 2.54 16.07 5.22
CA ASN A 306 1.67 14.92 5.52
C ASN A 306 1.76 13.80 4.48
N GLN A 307 2.57 13.97 3.44
CA GLN A 307 2.78 12.93 2.43
C GLN A 307 3.56 11.76 3.03
N MET A 308 3.16 10.53 2.69
CA MET A 308 3.86 9.30 3.12
C MET A 308 5.00 8.91 2.18
N VAL A 309 5.33 9.77 1.22
CA VAL A 309 6.49 9.66 0.33
C VAL A 309 7.21 11.00 0.31
N LYS A 310 8.54 10.99 0.30
CA LYS A 310 9.37 12.19 0.18
C LYS A 310 9.32 12.75 -1.24
N CYS A 311 8.28 13.49 -1.54
CA CYS A 311 8.13 14.26 -2.78
C CYS A 311 7.36 15.56 -2.48
N ASP A 312 7.46 16.52 -3.38
CA ASP A 312 6.76 17.80 -3.28
C ASP A 312 5.60 17.85 -4.29
N PRO A 313 4.35 17.59 -3.85
CA PRO A 313 3.20 17.59 -4.75
C PRO A 313 2.92 18.95 -5.40
N THR A 314 3.45 20.05 -4.86
CA THR A 314 3.28 21.41 -5.44
C THR A 314 4.04 21.59 -6.75
N LYS A 315 5.08 20.78 -7.00
CA LYS A 315 5.86 20.78 -8.24
C LYS A 315 5.24 19.97 -9.36
N GLY A 316 4.23 19.17 -9.04
CA GLY A 316 3.52 18.32 -9.99
C GLY A 316 2.09 18.75 -10.23
N LYS A 317 1.39 18.00 -11.07
CA LYS A 317 -0.04 18.12 -11.31
C LYS A 317 -0.75 16.86 -10.83
N TYR A 318 -1.94 17.04 -10.25
CA TYR A 318 -2.81 15.93 -9.89
C TYR A 318 -3.60 15.45 -11.10
N MET A 319 -3.61 14.14 -11.33
CA MET A 319 -4.39 13.50 -12.38
C MET A 319 -5.72 13.00 -11.81
N SER A 320 -5.67 12.34 -10.65
CA SER A 320 -6.84 11.77 -9.97
C SER A 320 -6.61 11.74 -8.47
N ILE A 321 -7.67 11.97 -7.71
CA ILE A 321 -7.63 11.97 -6.25
C ILE A 321 -8.81 11.16 -5.73
N CYS A 322 -8.56 10.22 -4.83
CA CYS A 322 -9.60 9.51 -4.08
C CYS A 322 -9.55 9.94 -2.62
N LEU A 323 -10.65 10.48 -2.12
CA LEU A 323 -10.82 10.92 -0.74
C LEU A 323 -11.72 9.94 0.01
N LEU A 324 -11.17 9.22 0.98
CA LEU A 324 -11.87 8.22 1.77
C LEU A 324 -12.08 8.73 3.18
N TYR A 325 -13.28 9.25 3.44
CA TYR A 325 -13.67 9.76 4.76
C TYR A 325 -14.21 8.63 5.63
N ARG A 326 -13.87 8.66 6.91
CA ARG A 326 -14.37 7.73 7.93
C ARG A 326 -14.91 8.49 9.14
N GLY A 327 -16.00 7.97 9.74
CA GLY A 327 -16.58 8.47 10.97
C GLY A 327 -17.67 9.52 10.77
N ASN A 328 -17.74 10.48 11.69
CA ASN A 328 -18.80 11.50 11.70
C ASN A 328 -18.53 12.58 10.63
N VAL A 329 -18.89 12.29 9.39
CA VAL A 329 -18.70 13.16 8.22
C VAL A 329 -19.99 13.17 7.41
N THR A 330 -20.47 14.37 7.03
CA THR A 330 -21.63 14.52 6.15
C THR A 330 -21.20 14.84 4.72
N PRO A 331 -21.97 14.41 3.69
CA PRO A 331 -21.66 14.75 2.30
C PRO A 331 -21.60 16.25 2.02
N ASN A 332 -22.36 17.06 2.76
CA ASN A 332 -22.33 18.51 2.63
C ASN A 332 -21.01 19.11 3.08
N ASP A 333 -20.48 18.65 4.23
CA ASP A 333 -19.16 19.09 4.75
C ASP A 333 -18.05 18.75 3.77
N VAL A 334 -18.14 17.57 3.13
CA VAL A 334 -17.18 17.13 2.11
C VAL A 334 -17.22 18.02 0.88
N ASN A 335 -18.42 18.35 0.38
CA ASN A 335 -18.56 19.23 -0.79
C ASN A 335 -18.02 20.64 -0.52
N GLU A 336 -18.26 21.18 0.68
CA GLU A 336 -17.71 22.47 1.10
C GLU A 336 -16.17 22.42 1.18
N ALA A 337 -15.61 21.38 1.78
CA ALA A 337 -14.18 21.17 1.88
C ALA A 337 -13.50 21.07 0.50
N ILE A 338 -14.06 20.29 -0.41
CA ILE A 338 -13.53 20.14 -1.77
C ILE A 338 -13.60 21.47 -2.55
N SER A 339 -14.69 22.22 -2.40
CA SER A 339 -14.85 23.52 -3.04
C SER A 339 -13.76 24.50 -2.57
N ALA A 340 -13.48 24.52 -1.26
CA ALA A 340 -12.42 25.35 -0.69
C ALA A 340 -11.02 24.94 -1.16
N VAL A 341 -10.76 23.63 -1.30
CA VAL A 341 -9.50 23.08 -1.80
C VAL A 341 -9.28 23.45 -3.26
N ARG A 342 -10.30 23.36 -4.12
CA ARG A 342 -10.21 23.72 -5.55
C ARG A 342 -9.85 25.20 -5.78
N HIS A 343 -10.26 26.09 -4.89
CA HIS A 343 -9.92 27.53 -5.00
C HIS A 343 -8.49 27.86 -4.57
N ARG A 344 -7.73 26.91 -4.05
CA ARG A 344 -6.33 27.11 -3.68
C ARG A 344 -5.43 27.04 -4.92
N ARG A 345 -4.61 28.07 -5.12
CA ARG A 345 -3.64 28.14 -6.22
C ARG A 345 -2.49 27.11 -6.12
N GLN A 346 -2.37 26.43 -5.02
CA GLN A 346 -1.28 25.46 -4.78
C GLN A 346 -1.60 24.05 -5.32
N ILE A 347 -2.85 23.78 -5.69
CA ILE A 347 -3.29 22.47 -6.16
C ILE A 347 -3.58 22.59 -7.64
N ASN A 348 -2.67 22.05 -8.45
CA ASN A 348 -2.74 22.08 -9.89
C ASN A 348 -3.26 20.72 -10.40
N PHE A 349 -4.30 20.73 -11.21
CA PHE A 349 -4.79 19.56 -11.93
C PHE A 349 -4.30 19.58 -13.36
N VAL A 350 -4.23 18.38 -13.95
CA VAL A 350 -4.03 18.25 -15.40
C VAL A 350 -5.24 18.80 -16.15
N GLU A 351 -5.01 19.39 -17.32
CA GLU A 351 -6.07 20.07 -18.10
C GLU A 351 -7.14 19.12 -18.62
N TRP A 352 -6.76 17.89 -18.93
CA TRP A 352 -7.67 16.86 -19.45
C TRP A 352 -8.57 16.21 -18.40
N CYS A 353 -8.34 16.44 -17.08
CA CYS A 353 -9.16 15.89 -16.00
C CYS A 353 -9.67 16.99 -15.04
N PRO A 354 -10.71 17.76 -15.43
CA PRO A 354 -11.22 18.89 -14.64
C PRO A 354 -11.93 18.48 -13.34
N THR A 355 -12.37 17.21 -13.22
CA THR A 355 -13.12 16.67 -12.07
C THR A 355 -12.38 15.48 -11.43
N GLY A 356 -11.12 15.64 -11.12
CA GLY A 356 -10.24 14.57 -10.67
C GLY A 356 -10.53 13.99 -9.26
N PHE A 357 -11.73 14.20 -8.66
CA PHE A 357 -12.08 13.71 -7.32
C PHE A 357 -13.03 12.53 -7.36
N LYS A 358 -12.65 11.43 -6.72
CA LYS A 358 -13.52 10.36 -6.26
C LYS A 358 -13.69 10.47 -4.74
N ILE A 359 -14.91 10.29 -4.23
CA ILE A 359 -15.21 10.41 -2.81
C ILE A 359 -15.79 9.11 -2.31
N GLY A 360 -15.28 8.63 -1.17
CA GLY A 360 -15.89 7.58 -0.37
C GLY A 360 -16.22 8.11 1.02
N VAL A 361 -17.37 7.76 1.56
CA VAL A 361 -17.78 8.14 2.93
C VAL A 361 -18.27 6.91 3.67
N ASN A 362 -17.61 6.58 4.75
CA ASN A 362 -17.95 5.48 5.64
C ASN A 362 -18.27 6.04 7.04
N HIS A 363 -19.34 5.54 7.66
CA HIS A 363 -19.79 6.03 8.97
C HIS A 363 -19.01 5.44 10.15
N GLU A 364 -18.28 4.34 9.94
CA GLU A 364 -17.51 3.70 11.01
C GLU A 364 -16.24 4.48 11.28
N PRO A 365 -16.05 5.02 12.51
CA PRO A 365 -14.86 5.79 12.85
C PRO A 365 -13.60 4.91 12.83
N PRO A 366 -12.41 5.50 12.63
CA PRO A 366 -11.17 4.75 12.73
C PRO A 366 -10.92 4.28 14.16
N THR A 367 -10.49 3.02 14.30
CA THR A 367 -10.14 2.43 15.58
C THR A 367 -8.66 2.65 15.88
N ALA A 368 -8.32 3.12 17.07
CA ALA A 368 -6.94 3.18 17.53
C ALA A 368 -6.57 1.88 18.26
N VAL A 369 -5.33 1.42 18.05
CA VAL A 369 -4.79 0.27 18.79
C VAL A 369 -4.54 0.70 20.23
N PRO A 370 -4.99 -0.07 21.23
CA PRO A 370 -4.66 0.19 22.64
C PRO A 370 -3.13 0.27 22.83
N ASP A 371 -2.67 1.19 23.64
CA ASP A 371 -1.24 1.47 23.87
C ASP A 371 -0.48 1.93 22.60
N GLY A 372 -1.20 2.39 21.58
CA GLY A 372 -0.62 3.01 20.38
C GLY A 372 -0.29 4.50 20.60
N ASP A 373 0.52 5.05 19.68
CA ASP A 373 0.96 6.45 19.73
C ASP A 373 -0.12 7.42 19.22
N THR A 374 -1.05 6.93 18.43
CA THR A 374 -2.14 7.70 17.82
C THR A 374 -3.40 7.66 18.64
N ALA A 375 -4.05 8.81 18.79
CA ALA A 375 -5.31 8.92 19.51
C ALA A 375 -6.49 8.36 18.69
N SER A 376 -7.53 7.90 19.41
CA SER A 376 -8.83 7.65 18.79
C SER A 376 -9.46 8.98 18.39
N VAL A 377 -9.82 9.09 17.12
CA VAL A 377 -10.42 10.30 16.54
C VAL A 377 -11.83 10.00 16.01
N PRO A 378 -12.78 10.96 16.10
CA PRO A 378 -14.15 10.74 15.65
C PRO A 378 -14.29 10.70 14.12
N ARG A 379 -13.31 11.20 13.40
CA ARG A 379 -13.27 11.28 11.94
C ARG A 379 -11.85 11.23 11.41
N ALA A 380 -11.67 10.63 10.23
CA ALA A 380 -10.39 10.59 9.53
C ALA A 380 -10.60 10.64 8.02
N LEU A 381 -9.56 11.01 7.31
CA LEU A 381 -9.47 11.02 5.86
C LEU A 381 -8.20 10.29 5.42
N CYS A 382 -8.35 9.35 4.51
CA CYS A 382 -7.26 8.79 3.74
C CYS A 382 -7.38 9.34 2.31
N MET A 383 -6.34 9.99 1.81
CA MET A 383 -6.25 10.47 0.44
C MET A 383 -5.29 9.59 -0.35
N LEU A 384 -5.75 9.14 -1.51
CA LEU A 384 -4.97 8.42 -2.50
C LEU A 384 -4.93 9.30 -3.74
N ALA A 385 -3.75 9.79 -4.10
CA ALA A 385 -3.62 10.78 -5.16
C ALA A 385 -2.59 10.34 -6.20
N ASN A 386 -3.01 10.25 -7.44
CA ASN A 386 -2.09 10.06 -8.55
C ASN A 386 -1.61 11.43 -9.03
N THR A 387 -0.32 11.69 -8.86
CA THR A 387 0.30 12.98 -9.19
C THR A 387 1.62 12.77 -9.93
N THR A 388 1.92 13.69 -10.83
CA THR A 388 3.18 13.68 -11.57
C THR A 388 4.40 13.99 -10.70
N ALA A 389 4.22 14.47 -9.47
CA ALA A 389 5.30 14.75 -8.52
C ALA A 389 6.10 13.51 -8.11
N ILE A 390 5.53 12.30 -8.25
CA ILE A 390 6.22 11.03 -7.96
C ILE A 390 7.45 10.83 -8.85
N ALA A 391 7.53 11.46 -10.02
CA ALA A 391 8.69 11.40 -10.91
C ALA A 391 9.99 11.81 -10.21
N GLU A 392 9.92 12.69 -9.18
CA GLU A 392 11.07 13.04 -8.35
C GLU A 392 11.65 11.85 -7.58
N ALA A 393 10.78 10.93 -7.13
CA ALA A 393 11.22 9.72 -6.44
C ALA A 393 11.89 8.72 -7.39
N TRP A 394 11.35 8.57 -8.61
CA TRP A 394 11.95 7.75 -9.67
C TRP A 394 13.32 8.28 -10.06
N ALA A 395 13.45 9.57 -10.36
CA ALA A 395 14.71 10.19 -10.73
C ALA A 395 15.80 10.02 -9.66
N ARG A 396 15.46 10.11 -8.37
CA ARG A 396 16.42 9.86 -7.29
C ARG A 396 16.90 8.41 -7.22
N LEU A 397 16.01 7.45 -7.45
CA LEU A 397 16.34 6.04 -7.47
C LEU A 397 17.26 5.73 -8.66
N ASP A 398 16.90 6.22 -9.84
CA ASP A 398 17.63 6.05 -11.08
C ASP A 398 19.05 6.59 -11.00
N ALA A 399 19.22 7.78 -10.43
CA ALA A 399 20.55 8.35 -10.20
C ALA A 399 21.43 7.45 -9.30
N LYS A 400 20.87 6.82 -8.26
CA LYS A 400 21.61 5.89 -7.40
C LYS A 400 21.97 4.59 -8.15
N PHE A 401 21.04 4.07 -8.94
CA PHE A 401 21.25 2.89 -9.77
C PHE A 401 22.38 3.15 -10.78
N ASP A 402 22.34 4.26 -11.51
CA ASP A 402 23.31 4.61 -12.55
C ASP A 402 24.73 4.77 -11.99
N LEU A 403 24.87 5.39 -10.80
CA LEU A 403 26.16 5.51 -10.12
C LEU A 403 26.79 4.15 -9.80
N MET A 404 26.00 3.19 -9.39
CA MET A 404 26.47 1.83 -9.06
C MET A 404 26.70 1.01 -10.33
N TYR A 405 25.75 1.04 -11.25
CA TYR A 405 25.79 0.23 -12.47
C TYR A 405 26.88 0.66 -13.46
N SER A 406 27.21 1.97 -13.53
CA SER A 406 28.34 2.47 -14.33
C SER A 406 29.67 1.83 -13.97
N LYS A 407 29.82 1.35 -12.72
CA LYS A 407 31.00 0.63 -12.22
C LYS A 407 30.79 -0.87 -12.15
N ARG A 408 29.66 -1.41 -12.56
CA ARG A 408 29.29 -2.82 -12.41
C ARG A 408 29.46 -3.32 -10.97
N ALA A 409 29.24 -2.44 -10.00
CA ALA A 409 29.39 -2.77 -8.59
C ALA A 409 28.28 -3.74 -8.17
N PHE A 410 28.61 -4.82 -7.47
CA PHE A 410 27.72 -5.85 -6.93
C PHE A 410 26.91 -6.67 -7.96
N THR A 411 27.00 -6.43 -9.26
CA THR A 411 26.22 -7.12 -10.29
C THR A 411 26.51 -8.61 -10.36
N HIS A 412 27.76 -9.02 -10.07
CA HIS A 412 28.19 -10.42 -10.10
C HIS A 412 27.42 -11.33 -9.11
N TRP A 413 26.87 -10.78 -8.02
CA TRP A 413 26.03 -11.54 -7.09
C TRP A 413 24.66 -11.88 -7.69
N PHE A 414 24.12 -11.00 -8.52
CA PHE A 414 22.86 -11.22 -9.22
C PHE A 414 23.04 -12.22 -10.37
N ILE A 415 24.08 -12.03 -11.17
CA ILE A 415 24.44 -12.94 -12.27
C ILE A 415 24.75 -14.34 -11.75
N GLY A 416 25.45 -14.44 -10.60
CA GLY A 416 25.77 -15.73 -9.98
C GLY A 416 24.53 -16.54 -9.53
N GLU A 417 23.39 -15.91 -9.33
CA GLU A 417 22.10 -16.55 -8.99
C GLU A 417 21.23 -16.84 -10.24
N GLY A 418 21.77 -16.62 -11.45
CA GLY A 418 21.11 -17.00 -12.71
C GLY A 418 20.37 -15.86 -13.42
N MET A 419 20.54 -14.62 -12.98
CA MET A 419 20.01 -13.43 -13.67
C MET A 419 20.92 -13.06 -14.85
N GLU A 420 20.34 -12.64 -15.97
CA GLU A 420 21.09 -12.14 -17.12
C GLU A 420 21.47 -10.66 -16.93
N GLU A 421 22.62 -10.24 -17.46
CA GLU A 421 23.05 -8.84 -17.31
C GLU A 421 22.14 -7.86 -18.03
N ASP A 422 21.54 -8.29 -19.13
CA ASP A 422 20.63 -7.48 -19.94
C ASP A 422 19.34 -7.10 -19.15
N GLU A 423 18.91 -7.89 -18.16
CA GLU A 423 17.76 -7.57 -17.33
C GLU A 423 17.93 -6.26 -16.52
N PHE A 424 19.17 -5.92 -16.13
CA PHE A 424 19.43 -4.62 -15.50
C PHE A 424 19.20 -3.46 -16.48
N ILE A 425 19.54 -3.67 -17.75
CA ILE A 425 19.41 -2.66 -18.81
C ILE A 425 17.93 -2.49 -19.12
N ASP A 426 17.20 -3.58 -19.34
CA ASP A 426 15.78 -3.57 -19.65
C ASP A 426 14.97 -2.90 -18.53
N ALA A 427 15.23 -3.26 -17.28
CA ALA A 427 14.57 -2.66 -16.13
C ALA A 427 14.87 -1.14 -16.00
N ARG A 428 16.11 -0.74 -16.30
CA ARG A 428 16.49 0.68 -16.27
C ARG A 428 15.88 1.47 -17.43
N GLU A 429 15.78 0.89 -18.62
CA GLU A 429 15.09 1.51 -19.76
C GLU A 429 13.59 1.71 -19.47
N ASP A 430 12.94 0.75 -18.86
CA ASP A 430 11.54 0.89 -18.44
C ASP A 430 11.34 2.00 -17.40
N MET A 431 12.28 2.17 -16.46
CA MET A 431 12.23 3.29 -15.52
C MET A 431 12.39 4.65 -16.21
N ASP A 432 13.26 4.73 -17.21
CA ASP A 432 13.47 5.96 -18.00
C ASP A 432 12.21 6.31 -18.81
N LEU A 433 11.58 5.30 -19.40
CA LEU A 433 10.28 5.46 -20.07
C LEU A 433 9.20 5.93 -19.11
N LEU A 434 9.11 5.33 -17.92
CA LEU A 434 8.16 5.75 -16.89
C LEU A 434 8.38 7.20 -16.46
N GLU A 435 9.62 7.61 -16.25
CA GLU A 435 9.95 9.01 -15.89
C GLU A 435 9.54 9.98 -17.03
N ARG A 436 9.74 9.60 -18.29
CA ARG A 436 9.30 10.39 -19.45
C ARG A 436 7.78 10.49 -19.53
N ASP A 437 7.06 9.38 -19.35
CA ASP A 437 5.59 9.36 -19.33
C ASP A 437 5.04 10.35 -18.31
N TYR A 438 5.60 10.38 -17.08
CA TYR A 438 5.20 11.34 -16.05
C TYR A 438 5.53 12.79 -16.41
N LYS A 439 6.66 13.05 -17.07
CA LYS A 439 7.06 14.40 -17.53
C LYS A 439 6.17 14.90 -18.66
N GLU A 440 5.83 14.04 -19.61
CA GLU A 440 4.90 14.37 -20.70
C GLU A 440 3.51 14.72 -20.18
N LEU A 441 3.00 13.95 -19.20
CA LEU A 441 1.71 14.25 -18.55
C LEU A 441 1.72 15.55 -17.72
N ALA A 442 2.89 15.96 -17.24
CA ALA A 442 3.05 17.24 -16.53
C ALA A 442 3.13 18.45 -17.48
N ALA A 443 3.60 18.25 -18.73
CA ALA A 443 3.70 19.31 -19.71
C ALA A 443 2.31 19.82 -20.14
N ASN A 444 2.20 21.11 -20.45
CA ASN A 444 0.99 21.67 -21.04
C ASN A 444 1.04 21.45 -22.56
N GLU A 445 -0.09 21.13 -23.20
CA GLU A 445 -0.19 21.04 -24.67
C GLU A 445 0.22 22.36 -25.36
N PHE A 446 0.09 23.51 -24.69
CA PHE A 446 0.48 24.80 -25.23
C PHE A 446 1.99 25.05 -25.33
N ASP A 447 2.84 24.31 -24.59
CA ASP A 447 4.30 24.46 -24.66
C ASP A 447 4.90 23.64 -25.84
N ALA A 448 4.17 22.70 -26.40
CA ALA A 448 4.63 21.91 -27.57
C ALA A 448 4.57 22.70 -28.89
N ASP A 449 3.61 23.60 -29.06
CA ASP A 449 3.43 24.39 -30.28
C ASP A 449 4.35 25.64 -30.36
N SER A 450 5.03 26.01 -29.26
CA SER A 450 5.88 27.20 -29.23
C SER A 450 7.31 26.96 -29.77
N ASN A 451 7.71 25.72 -30.00
CA ASN A 451 9.05 25.37 -30.48
C ASN A 451 9.18 25.18 -32.00
N ASP A 452 8.05 25.15 -32.75
CA ASP A 452 8.09 24.97 -34.22
C ASP A 452 7.97 26.30 -35.01
N GLY A 453 8.12 27.44 -34.37
CA GLY A 453 7.88 28.77 -34.97
C GLY A 453 9.06 29.67 -35.16
N ASN A 454 10.30 29.19 -35.31
CA ASN A 454 11.45 30.07 -35.61
C ASN A 454 12.45 29.43 -36.59
N ASP A 455 12.00 29.16 -37.82
CA ASP A 455 12.86 29.03 -38.99
C ASP A 455 12.15 29.59 -40.21
N PHE A 456 12.22 30.91 -40.33
CA PHE A 456 12.15 31.63 -41.60
C PHE A 456 12.98 32.91 -41.49
#